data_3875edf31f0c161cdd58ea6698ca949e
#
_entry.id   3875edf31f0c161cdd58ea6698ca949e
#
_cell.length_a   1.000
_cell.length_b   1.000
_cell.length_c   1.000
_cell.angle_alpha   90.00
_cell.angle_beta   90.00
_cell.angle_gamma   90.00
#
_symmetry.space_group_name_H-M   'P 1'
#
loop_
_entity.id
_entity.type
_entity.pdbx_description
1 polymer ?
#
loop_
_entity_poly.entity_id
_entity_poly.type
_entity_poly.pdbx_seq_one_letter_code
_entity_poly.pdbx_strand_id
1 'polypeptide(L)'
;AIDVEKHEEHKIYVPEMIFGNLLTSANYDMEEDKTTGGKNGYGAKLTNIYSKSFKIEVMDSIRGRLYKQEWKDNMSIKSEPIIKKQKRKETWVSASFIPDWSMFNLTSLTNDMEQILKKRAYDVCACTPKCVLVQLNGKKLDIKAFDKYVDLYLGSNKTDNPRIHDNNQRWEVVVA
;
A
#
# COMPACT_ATOMS: atom_id res chain seq x y z
N ALA A 1 -0.68 12.77 2.79
CA ALA A 1 -0.54 12.67 1.32
C ALA A 1 0.90 12.89 0.91
N ILE A 2 1.20 12.55 -0.33
CA ILE A 2 2.52 12.80 -0.92
C ILE A 2 2.52 14.21 -1.50
N ASP A 3 3.54 15.00 -1.16
CA ASP A 3 3.70 16.36 -1.64
C ASP A 3 4.10 16.39 -3.12
N VAL A 4 3.36 17.14 -3.93
CA VAL A 4 3.67 17.32 -5.36
C VAL A 4 4.58 18.53 -5.54
N GLU A 5 5.84 18.36 -5.15
CA GLU A 5 6.92 19.34 -5.31
C GLU A 5 8.24 18.64 -5.65
N LYS A 6 9.23 19.41 -6.10
CA LYS A 6 10.56 18.89 -6.36
C LYS A 6 11.36 18.79 -5.06
N HIS A 7 12.00 17.65 -4.86
CA HIS A 7 12.95 17.46 -3.76
C HIS A 7 14.10 18.46 -3.91
N GLU A 8 14.51 19.09 -2.82
CA GLU A 8 15.51 20.17 -2.86
C GLU A 8 16.87 19.70 -3.38
N GLU A 9 17.31 18.52 -2.95
CA GLU A 9 18.60 17.95 -3.33
C GLU A 9 18.53 17.24 -4.70
N HIS A 10 17.60 16.32 -4.88
CA HIS A 10 17.52 15.47 -6.07
C HIS A 10 16.89 16.14 -7.30
N LYS A 11 16.25 17.31 -7.14
CA LYS A 11 15.60 18.09 -8.21
C LYS A 11 14.52 17.36 -9.02
N ILE A 12 14.08 16.18 -8.56
CA ILE A 12 12.96 15.41 -9.11
C ILE A 12 11.73 15.57 -8.22
N TYR A 13 10.54 15.24 -8.74
CA TYR A 13 9.32 15.29 -7.94
C TYR A 13 9.33 14.22 -6.86
N VAL A 14 8.82 14.57 -5.66
CA VAL A 14 8.74 13.64 -4.52
C VAL A 14 7.98 12.34 -4.88
N PRO A 15 6.84 12.36 -5.61
CA PRO A 15 6.23 11.11 -6.09
C PRO A 15 7.14 10.28 -6.99
N GLU A 16 7.89 10.89 -7.91
CA GLU A 16 8.85 10.19 -8.75
C GLU A 16 9.95 9.53 -7.90
N MET A 17 10.48 10.25 -6.92
CA MET A 17 11.48 9.71 -6.01
C MET A 17 10.96 8.49 -5.25
N ILE A 18 9.74 8.57 -4.71
CA ILE A 18 9.14 7.49 -3.91
C ILE A 18 8.88 6.23 -4.75
N PHE A 19 8.39 6.35 -5.98
CA PHE A 19 7.95 5.22 -6.79
C PHE A 19 8.95 4.80 -7.87
N GLY A 20 9.89 5.65 -8.22
CA GLY A 20 10.83 5.45 -9.31
C GLY A 20 12.31 5.34 -8.92
N ASN A 21 12.68 5.54 -7.65
CA ASN A 21 14.09 5.49 -7.23
C ASN A 21 14.27 4.59 -6.02
N LEU A 22 15.26 3.68 -6.09
CA LEU A 22 15.60 2.80 -4.98
C LEU A 22 16.28 3.58 -3.84
N LEU A 23 16.24 3.01 -2.64
CA LEU A 23 16.92 3.54 -1.45
C LEU A 23 16.46 4.96 -1.03
N THR A 24 15.18 5.26 -1.20
CA THR A 24 14.59 6.55 -0.84
C THR A 24 13.57 6.42 0.32
N SER A 25 13.93 5.69 1.37
CA SER A 25 13.11 5.56 2.57
C SER A 25 13.47 6.61 3.61
N ALA A 26 12.50 7.08 4.37
CA ALA A 26 12.71 7.90 5.56
C ALA A 26 12.84 7.07 6.85
N ASN A 27 12.76 5.73 6.76
CA ASN A 27 12.68 4.83 7.92
C ASN A 27 14.00 4.08 8.20
N TYR A 28 15.15 4.62 7.78
CA TYR A 28 16.45 4.00 8.02
C TYR A 28 16.95 4.15 9.46
N ASP A 29 16.50 5.17 10.18
CA ASP A 29 16.87 5.38 11.57
C ASP A 29 16.36 4.23 12.45
N MET A 30 17.27 3.59 13.16
CA MET A 30 16.98 2.45 14.03
C MET A 30 16.77 2.85 15.51
N GLU A 31 17.09 4.09 15.86
CA GLU A 31 16.97 4.59 17.23
C GLU A 31 15.54 5.06 17.55
N GLU A 32 14.73 5.36 16.54
CA GLU A 32 13.33 5.68 16.73
C GLU A 32 12.48 4.42 16.94
N ASP A 33 11.68 4.45 17.99
CA ASP A 33 10.73 3.37 18.33
C ASP A 33 9.53 3.38 17.37
N LYS A 34 9.77 2.91 16.13
CA LYS A 34 8.79 2.92 15.04
C LYS A 34 8.03 1.59 14.98
N THR A 35 6.71 1.69 14.83
CA THR A 35 5.82 0.55 14.53
C THR A 35 5.50 0.41 13.04
N THR A 36 6.19 1.18 12.18
CA THR A 36 5.98 1.16 10.73
C THR A 36 6.56 -0.08 10.08
N GLY A 37 5.79 -0.75 9.20
CA GLY A 37 6.22 -1.99 8.54
C GLY A 37 7.27 -1.83 7.45
N GLY A 38 7.44 -0.64 6.88
CA GLY A 38 8.38 -0.36 5.79
C GLY A 38 9.68 0.24 6.29
N LYS A 39 10.83 -0.45 6.09
CA LYS A 39 12.16 0.05 6.43
C LYS A 39 12.91 0.58 5.21
N ASN A 40 13.04 -0.22 4.18
CA ASN A 40 13.93 0.05 3.04
C ASN A 40 13.23 0.75 1.86
N GLY A 41 11.92 0.86 1.89
CA GLY A 41 11.15 1.48 0.81
C GLY A 41 11.18 0.71 -0.52
N TYR A 42 11.40 -0.61 -0.51
CA TYR A 42 11.52 -1.40 -1.74
C TYR A 42 10.18 -1.83 -2.33
N GLY A 43 9.13 -2.03 -1.53
CA GLY A 43 7.90 -2.68 -1.96
C GLY A 43 7.27 -2.07 -3.22
N ALA A 44 7.02 -0.77 -3.21
CA ALA A 44 6.41 -0.08 -4.35
C ALA A 44 7.32 -0.09 -5.60
N LYS A 45 8.64 0.04 -5.41
CA LYS A 45 9.62 0.03 -6.50
C LYS A 45 9.77 -1.36 -7.11
N LEU A 46 9.78 -2.42 -6.29
CA LEU A 46 9.76 -3.79 -6.80
C LEU A 46 8.48 -4.07 -7.58
N THR A 47 7.31 -3.58 -7.10
CA THR A 47 6.07 -3.68 -7.88
C THR A 47 6.20 -3.00 -9.24
N ASN A 48 6.85 -1.84 -9.32
CA ASN A 48 7.13 -1.15 -10.58
C ASN A 48 8.08 -1.97 -11.47
N ILE A 49 9.22 -2.45 -10.93
CA ILE A 49 10.21 -3.25 -11.66
C ILE A 49 9.60 -4.55 -12.23
N TYR A 50 8.69 -5.19 -11.49
CA TYR A 50 8.04 -6.43 -11.93
C TYR A 50 6.72 -6.20 -12.68
N SER A 51 6.56 -5.03 -13.31
CA SER A 51 5.37 -4.66 -14.05
C SER A 51 5.67 -4.26 -15.49
N LYS A 52 4.80 -4.68 -16.42
CA LYS A 52 4.78 -4.17 -17.80
C LYS A 52 4.36 -2.71 -17.87
N SER A 53 3.49 -2.28 -16.96
CA SER A 53 3.06 -0.90 -16.79
C SER A 53 2.79 -0.62 -15.32
N PHE A 54 3.30 0.50 -14.83
CA PHE A 54 3.06 1.00 -13.48
C PHE A 54 2.73 2.49 -13.56
N LYS A 55 1.61 2.89 -12.98
CA LYS A 55 1.09 4.27 -13.03
C LYS A 55 0.83 4.80 -11.65
N ILE A 56 1.21 6.05 -11.42
CA ILE A 56 0.92 6.79 -10.20
C ILE A 56 0.14 8.04 -10.53
N GLU A 57 -0.91 8.28 -9.76
CA GLU A 57 -1.60 9.55 -9.69
C GLU A 57 -1.62 10.04 -8.25
N VAL A 58 -1.26 11.29 -8.04
CA VAL A 58 -1.23 11.92 -6.71
C VAL A 58 -1.98 13.24 -6.78
N MET A 59 -3.01 13.38 -5.96
CA MET A 59 -3.69 14.65 -5.74
C MET A 59 -3.18 15.28 -4.45
N ASP A 60 -2.47 16.37 -4.59
CA ASP A 60 -2.04 17.25 -3.49
C ASP A 60 -3.02 18.41 -3.40
N SER A 61 -3.98 18.32 -2.47
CA SER A 61 -4.99 19.36 -2.29
C SER A 61 -4.43 20.64 -1.65
N ILE A 62 -3.33 20.52 -0.89
CA ILE A 62 -2.69 21.67 -0.23
C ILE A 62 -2.06 22.58 -1.28
N ARG A 63 -1.32 22.01 -2.24
CA ARG A 63 -0.69 22.75 -3.33
C ARG A 63 -1.58 22.90 -4.56
N GLY A 64 -2.76 22.24 -4.56
CA GLY A 64 -3.69 22.25 -5.70
C GLY A 64 -3.07 21.66 -6.96
N ARG A 65 -2.35 20.55 -6.85
CA ARG A 65 -1.62 19.88 -7.94
C ARG A 65 -2.04 18.44 -8.10
N LEU A 66 -2.36 18.03 -9.31
CA LEU A 66 -2.52 16.65 -9.70
C LEU A 66 -1.27 16.22 -10.47
N TYR A 67 -0.57 15.23 -9.94
CA TYR A 67 0.59 14.60 -10.54
C TYR A 67 0.20 13.28 -11.17
N LYS A 68 0.77 12.96 -12.36
CA LYS A 68 0.64 11.67 -13.03
C LYS A 68 1.96 11.29 -13.67
N GLN A 69 2.36 10.03 -13.50
CA GLN A 69 3.54 9.45 -14.17
C GLN A 69 3.34 7.96 -14.44
N GLU A 70 3.94 7.47 -15.50
CA GLU A 70 3.89 6.07 -15.90
C GLU A 70 5.32 5.55 -16.15
N TRP A 71 5.55 4.33 -15.71
CA TRP A 71 6.71 3.51 -16.06
C TRP A 71 6.24 2.30 -16.86
N LYS A 72 7.06 1.86 -17.81
CA LYS A 72 6.78 0.70 -18.67
C LYS A 72 7.99 -0.21 -18.74
N ASP A 73 7.75 -1.42 -19.25
CA ASP A 73 8.77 -2.42 -19.54
C ASP A 73 9.75 -2.60 -18.36
N ASN A 74 9.18 -3.04 -17.23
CA ASN A 74 9.96 -3.32 -16.02
C ASN A 74 10.78 -2.12 -15.55
N MET A 75 10.14 -0.94 -15.57
CA MET A 75 10.73 0.34 -15.16
C MET A 75 11.87 0.85 -16.09
N SER A 76 12.11 0.21 -17.23
CA SER A 76 13.15 0.62 -18.19
C SER A 76 12.76 1.90 -18.95
N ILE A 77 11.47 2.14 -19.13
CA ILE A 77 10.92 3.33 -19.77
C ILE A 77 10.17 4.15 -18.73
N LYS A 78 10.53 5.42 -18.61
CA LYS A 78 9.88 6.37 -17.71
C LYS A 78 9.30 7.53 -18.53
N SER A 79 8.02 7.84 -18.32
CA SER A 79 7.42 9.05 -18.90
C SER A 79 7.85 10.30 -18.14
N GLU A 80 7.81 11.44 -18.79
CA GLU A 80 7.86 12.71 -18.07
C GLU A 80 6.61 12.85 -17.18
N PRO A 81 6.75 13.42 -15.97
CA PRO A 81 5.62 13.66 -15.10
C PRO A 81 4.69 14.74 -15.64
N ILE A 82 3.40 14.47 -15.60
CA ILE A 82 2.35 15.43 -15.97
C ILE A 82 1.82 16.07 -14.69
N ILE A 83 1.99 17.39 -14.54
CA ILE A 83 1.48 18.16 -13.42
C ILE A 83 0.38 19.10 -13.89
N LYS A 84 -0.82 18.97 -13.32
CA LYS A 84 -1.97 19.84 -13.61
C LYS A 84 -2.36 20.61 -12.36
N LYS A 85 -2.62 21.91 -12.51
CA LYS A 85 -3.27 22.68 -11.45
C LYS A 85 -4.71 22.21 -11.31
N GLN A 86 -5.09 21.74 -10.14
CA GLN A 86 -6.44 21.23 -9.87
C GLN A 86 -6.80 21.49 -8.41
N LYS A 87 -7.83 22.29 -8.19
CA LYS A 87 -8.37 22.51 -6.85
C LYS A 87 -9.32 21.36 -6.50
N ARG A 88 -8.95 20.57 -5.50
CA ARG A 88 -9.78 19.53 -4.88
C ARG A 88 -9.70 19.65 -3.37
N LYS A 89 -10.76 19.23 -2.68
CA LYS A 89 -10.75 19.21 -1.20
C LYS A 89 -10.02 17.99 -0.66
N GLU A 90 -10.02 16.90 -1.40
CA GLU A 90 -9.46 15.62 -0.98
C GLU A 90 -8.07 15.42 -1.55
N THR A 91 -7.22 14.85 -0.73
CA THR A 91 -5.88 14.40 -1.07
C THR A 91 -5.89 12.87 -1.20
N TRP A 92 -5.33 12.34 -2.28
CA TRP A 92 -5.29 10.90 -2.51
C TRP A 92 -4.06 10.48 -3.32
N VAL A 93 -3.75 9.19 -3.24
CA VAL A 93 -2.74 8.51 -4.06
C VAL A 93 -3.40 7.30 -4.71
N SER A 94 -3.19 7.13 -5.99
CA SER A 94 -3.60 5.94 -6.74
C SER A 94 -2.37 5.31 -7.38
N ALA A 95 -2.19 4.02 -7.15
CA ALA A 95 -1.19 3.19 -7.81
C ALA A 95 -1.90 2.10 -8.62
N SER A 96 -1.59 2.01 -9.91
CA SER A 96 -2.13 0.99 -10.81
C SER A 96 -0.99 0.29 -11.52
N PHE A 97 -1.06 -1.03 -11.68
CA PHE A 97 0.00 -1.77 -12.33
C PHE A 97 -0.51 -3.00 -13.07
N ILE A 98 0.22 -3.39 -14.10
CA ILE A 98 0.03 -4.63 -14.84
C ILE A 98 1.30 -5.46 -14.61
N PRO A 99 1.24 -6.55 -13.81
CA PRO A 99 2.40 -7.38 -13.56
C PRO A 99 2.99 -7.98 -14.83
N ASP A 100 4.29 -8.14 -14.84
CA ASP A 100 4.96 -8.97 -15.86
C ASP A 100 5.03 -10.42 -15.36
N TRP A 101 4.05 -11.20 -15.73
CA TRP A 101 3.93 -12.60 -15.30
C TRP A 101 5.10 -13.46 -15.74
N SER A 102 5.77 -13.12 -16.84
CA SER A 102 6.93 -13.85 -17.33
C SER A 102 8.10 -13.83 -16.33
N MET A 103 8.25 -12.74 -15.57
CA MET A 103 9.26 -12.62 -14.51
C MET A 103 9.05 -13.61 -13.35
N PHE A 104 7.85 -14.20 -13.25
CA PHE A 104 7.47 -15.19 -12.24
C PHE A 104 7.29 -16.60 -12.82
N ASN A 105 7.69 -16.82 -14.08
CA ASN A 105 7.41 -18.05 -14.83
C ASN A 105 5.91 -18.39 -14.90
N LEU A 106 5.06 -17.37 -15.00
CA LEU A 106 3.62 -17.47 -15.09
C LEU A 106 3.11 -16.83 -16.39
N THR A 107 1.90 -17.17 -16.79
CA THR A 107 1.21 -16.56 -17.94
C THR A 107 0.13 -15.57 -17.53
N SER A 108 -0.39 -15.71 -16.32
CA SER A 108 -1.47 -14.86 -15.77
C SER A 108 -1.53 -14.94 -14.25
N LEU A 109 -2.39 -14.14 -13.65
CA LEU A 109 -2.73 -14.24 -12.24
C LEU A 109 -3.34 -15.61 -11.94
N THR A 110 -2.75 -16.34 -11.02
CA THR A 110 -3.30 -17.61 -10.54
C THR A 110 -4.40 -17.37 -9.51
N ASN A 111 -5.30 -18.36 -9.34
CA ASN A 111 -6.34 -18.26 -8.32
C ASN A 111 -5.76 -18.09 -6.90
N ASP A 112 -4.70 -18.81 -6.58
CA ASP A 112 -4.06 -18.73 -5.25
C ASP A 112 -3.48 -17.32 -4.99
N MET A 113 -2.82 -16.73 -5.98
CA MET A 113 -2.32 -15.35 -5.87
C MET A 113 -3.47 -14.34 -5.71
N GLU A 114 -4.58 -14.53 -6.44
CA GLU A 114 -5.76 -13.69 -6.28
C GLU A 114 -6.34 -13.78 -4.87
N GLN A 115 -6.43 -14.99 -4.29
CA GLN A 115 -6.88 -15.18 -2.92
C GLN A 115 -5.93 -14.55 -1.89
N ILE A 116 -4.61 -14.65 -2.11
CA ILE A 116 -3.62 -13.98 -1.26
C ILE A 116 -3.79 -12.44 -1.32
N LEU A 117 -3.98 -11.87 -2.49
CA LEU A 117 -4.21 -10.43 -2.63
C LEU A 117 -5.51 -10.00 -1.93
N LYS A 118 -6.59 -10.78 -2.07
CA LYS A 118 -7.84 -10.55 -1.34
C LYS A 118 -7.61 -10.62 0.17
N LYS A 119 -6.92 -11.67 0.64
CA LYS A 119 -6.58 -11.84 2.06
C LYS A 119 -5.82 -10.63 2.60
N ARG A 120 -4.87 -10.06 1.84
CA ARG A 120 -4.15 -8.85 2.26
C ARG A 120 -5.06 -7.65 2.52
N ALA A 121 -6.16 -7.49 1.79
CA ALA A 121 -7.14 -6.44 2.08
C ALA A 121 -7.84 -6.66 3.43
N TYR A 122 -8.13 -7.92 3.80
CA TYR A 122 -8.65 -8.26 5.11
C TYR A 122 -7.61 -8.04 6.22
N ASP A 123 -6.35 -8.44 5.98
CA ASP A 123 -5.25 -8.20 6.92
C ASP A 123 -5.08 -6.70 7.22
N VAL A 124 -5.07 -5.86 6.17
CA VAL A 124 -4.99 -4.40 6.31
C VAL A 124 -6.19 -3.86 7.09
N CYS A 125 -7.39 -4.38 6.83
CA CYS A 125 -8.59 -3.96 7.55
C CYS A 125 -8.49 -4.27 9.05
N ALA A 126 -7.92 -5.42 9.41
CA ALA A 126 -7.72 -5.82 10.80
C ALA A 126 -6.66 -4.99 11.52
N CYS A 127 -5.61 -4.55 10.80
CA CYS A 127 -4.46 -3.84 11.35
C CYS A 127 -4.60 -2.30 11.29
N THR A 128 -5.70 -1.76 10.77
CA THR A 128 -5.90 -0.31 10.67
C THR A 128 -6.88 0.22 11.72
N PRO A 129 -6.74 1.47 12.18
CA PRO A 129 -7.69 2.09 13.10
C PRO A 129 -9.11 2.10 12.55
N LYS A 130 -10.11 2.06 13.43
CA LYS A 130 -11.55 2.02 13.07
C LYS A 130 -12.02 3.18 12.20
N CYS A 131 -11.30 4.31 12.20
CA CYS A 131 -11.60 5.47 11.34
C CYS A 131 -11.18 5.26 9.88
N VAL A 132 -10.36 4.23 9.58
CA VAL A 132 -9.94 3.88 8.23
C VAL A 132 -11.00 2.98 7.59
N LEU A 133 -11.45 3.37 6.39
CA LEU A 133 -12.35 2.57 5.59
C LEU A 133 -11.55 1.77 4.57
N VAL A 134 -11.58 0.45 4.69
CA VAL A 134 -10.99 -0.46 3.71
C VAL A 134 -12.06 -1.00 2.77
N GLN A 135 -11.76 -0.99 1.47
CA GLN A 135 -12.64 -1.55 0.43
C GLN A 135 -11.86 -2.55 -0.42
N LEU A 136 -12.53 -3.61 -0.81
CA LEU A 136 -12.05 -4.60 -1.76
C LEU A 136 -13.02 -4.65 -2.96
N ASN A 137 -12.52 -4.35 -4.15
CA ASN A 137 -13.33 -4.29 -5.37
C ASN A 137 -14.58 -3.40 -5.22
N GLY A 138 -14.42 -2.24 -4.57
CA GLY A 138 -15.49 -1.28 -4.31
C GLY A 138 -16.47 -1.65 -3.18
N LYS A 139 -16.33 -2.83 -2.56
CA LYS A 139 -17.14 -3.25 -1.43
C LYS A 139 -16.39 -2.99 -0.12
N LYS A 140 -17.08 -2.33 0.82
CA LYS A 140 -16.56 -2.11 2.17
C LYS A 140 -16.36 -3.44 2.90
N LEU A 141 -15.18 -3.60 3.53
CA LEU A 141 -14.93 -4.69 4.47
C LEU A 141 -15.38 -4.26 5.87
N ASP A 142 -16.24 -5.09 6.50
CA ASP A 142 -16.81 -4.77 7.81
C ASP A 142 -16.06 -5.49 8.96
N ILE A 143 -14.74 -5.34 8.99
CA ILE A 143 -13.87 -5.83 10.06
C ILE A 143 -13.47 -4.62 10.89
N LYS A 144 -14.17 -4.38 12.01
CA LYS A 144 -13.96 -3.19 12.86
C LYS A 144 -13.08 -3.41 14.06
N ALA A 145 -12.69 -4.65 14.32
CA ALA A 145 -11.88 -5.03 15.47
C ALA A 145 -11.11 -6.31 15.15
N PHE A 146 -9.97 -6.48 15.77
CA PHE A 146 -9.12 -7.66 15.59
C PHE A 146 -9.86 -8.96 15.92
N ASP A 147 -10.71 -8.98 16.94
CA ASP A 147 -11.60 -10.11 17.26
C ASP A 147 -12.44 -10.57 16.06
N LYS A 148 -12.95 -9.62 15.24
CA LYS A 148 -13.74 -9.95 14.05
C LYS A 148 -12.90 -10.56 12.94
N TYR A 149 -11.64 -10.18 12.85
CA TYR A 149 -10.69 -10.82 11.97
C TYR A 149 -10.37 -12.24 12.41
N VAL A 150 -10.16 -12.44 13.72
CA VAL A 150 -9.95 -13.76 14.32
C VAL A 150 -11.17 -14.69 14.10
N ASP A 151 -12.39 -14.15 14.16
CA ASP A 151 -13.62 -14.91 13.87
C ASP A 151 -13.62 -15.54 12.46
N LEU A 152 -12.88 -14.98 11.49
CA LEU A 152 -12.75 -15.57 10.15
C LEU A 152 -11.98 -16.90 10.15
N TYR A 153 -11.12 -17.12 11.13
CA TYR A 153 -10.32 -18.34 11.27
C TYR A 153 -10.92 -19.34 12.24
N LEU A 154 -11.46 -18.85 13.34
CA LEU A 154 -11.89 -19.67 14.48
C LEU A 154 -13.42 -19.77 14.61
N GLY A 155 -14.16 -19.03 13.78
CA GLY A 155 -15.61 -18.87 13.96
C GLY A 155 -15.95 -17.89 15.10
N SER A 156 -17.20 -17.46 15.15
CA SER A 156 -17.67 -16.46 16.13
C SER A 156 -18.07 -17.07 17.48
N ASN A 157 -18.24 -18.40 17.56
CA ASN A 157 -18.61 -19.08 18.79
C ASN A 157 -17.39 -19.29 19.70
N LYS A 158 -17.28 -18.46 20.73
CA LYS A 158 -16.18 -18.50 21.71
C LYS A 158 -16.28 -19.66 22.71
N THR A 159 -17.44 -20.31 22.79
CA THR A 159 -17.62 -21.50 23.65
C THR A 159 -16.96 -22.73 23.02
N ASP A 160 -17.11 -22.87 21.69
CA ASP A 160 -16.51 -24.00 20.97
C ASP A 160 -15.00 -23.80 20.73
N ASN A 161 -14.59 -22.55 20.60
CA ASN A 161 -13.20 -22.15 20.42
C ASN A 161 -12.79 -21.11 21.48
N PRO A 162 -12.46 -21.56 22.72
CA PRO A 162 -12.00 -20.69 23.79
C PRO A 162 -10.73 -19.97 23.37
N ARG A 163 -10.66 -18.67 23.63
CA ARG A 163 -9.51 -17.86 23.24
C ARG A 163 -9.17 -16.80 24.26
N ILE A 164 -7.89 -16.50 24.37
CA ILE A 164 -7.36 -15.41 25.17
C ILE A 164 -6.91 -14.31 24.20
N HIS A 165 -7.35 -13.10 24.46
CA HIS A 165 -6.98 -11.91 23.69
C HIS A 165 -6.18 -10.97 24.58
N ASP A 166 -5.00 -10.58 24.14
CA ASP A 166 -4.13 -9.61 24.79
C ASP A 166 -3.61 -8.56 23.81
N ASN A 167 -3.41 -7.33 24.29
CA ASN A 167 -2.88 -6.25 23.47
C ASN A 167 -1.98 -5.30 24.28
N ASN A 168 -1.03 -4.70 23.59
CA ASN A 168 -0.23 -3.58 24.06
C ASN A 168 0.03 -2.58 22.93
N GLN A 169 0.94 -1.64 23.13
CA GLN A 169 1.23 -0.62 22.10
C GLN A 169 1.78 -1.20 20.79
N ARG A 170 2.41 -2.38 20.79
CA ARG A 170 3.08 -2.99 19.62
C ARG A 170 2.39 -4.26 19.12
N TRP A 171 1.67 -4.97 19.98
CA TRP A 171 1.14 -6.29 19.70
C TRP A 171 -0.34 -6.38 20.04
N GLU A 172 -1.07 -7.02 19.16
CA GLU A 172 -2.42 -7.52 19.42
C GLU A 172 -2.44 -8.99 19.06
N VAL A 173 -2.70 -9.87 20.03
CA VAL A 173 -2.52 -11.32 19.92
C VAL A 173 -3.76 -12.04 20.41
N VAL A 174 -4.17 -13.07 19.70
CA VAL A 174 -5.17 -14.03 20.16
C VAL A 174 -4.56 -15.43 20.13
N VAL A 175 -4.72 -16.15 21.21
CA VAL A 175 -4.33 -17.56 21.35
C VAL A 175 -5.60 -18.37 21.56
N ALA A 176 -5.76 -19.48 20.82
CA ALA A 176 -6.88 -20.39 20.87
C ALA A 176 -6.39 -21.85 20.93
#